data_afa1ca70782243c98772ef45dea6fe33
#
_entry.id   afa1ca70782243c98772ef45dea6fe33
#
_cell.length_a   1.000
_cell.length_b   1.000
_cell.length_c   1.000
_cell.angle_alpha   90.00
_cell.angle_beta   90.00
_cell.angle_gamma   90.00
#
_symmetry.space_group_name_H-M   'P 1'
#
loop_
_entity.id
_entity.type
_entity.pdbx_description
1 polymer ?
#
loop_
_entity_poly.entity_id
_entity_poly.type
_entity_poly.pdbx_seq_one_letter_code
_entity_poly.pdbx_strand_id
1 'polypeptide(L)' 'MDKPLQELLKEQVAIKGYNVERLTRITGIPERYIEGLLSGDYDKLPPAPYVRGYLLTIAPLLDLNADELWE' A
#
# COMPACT_ATOMS: atom_id res chain seq x y z
N MET A 1 7.46 -15.55 10.51
CA MET A 1 7.71 -14.23 10.99
C MET A 1 6.90 -13.21 10.31
N ASP A 2 6.05 -12.65 11.03
CA ASP A 2 4.99 -11.89 10.40
C ASP A 2 5.08 -10.43 10.73
N LYS A 3 5.39 -9.63 9.72
CA LYS A 3 5.33 -8.20 9.87
C LYS A 3 3.94 -7.73 9.50
N PRO A 4 3.41 -6.71 10.17
CA PRO A 4 2.15 -6.12 9.75
C PRO A 4 2.25 -5.60 8.32
N LEU A 5 1.12 -5.57 7.64
CA LEU A 5 1.05 -5.10 6.26
C LEU A 5 1.69 -3.73 6.09
N GLN A 6 1.39 -2.79 6.99
CA GLN A 6 1.91 -1.45 6.86
C GLN A 6 3.43 -1.41 6.95
N GLU A 7 4.04 -2.29 7.74
CA GLU A 7 5.49 -2.32 7.82
C GLU A 7 6.12 -2.84 6.55
N LEU A 8 5.53 -3.90 5.97
CA LEU A 8 6.03 -4.43 4.70
C LEU A 8 5.95 -3.38 3.61
N LEU A 9 4.85 -2.66 3.55
CA LEU A 9 4.67 -1.61 2.55
C LEU A 9 5.68 -0.49 2.75
N LYS A 10 5.86 -0.04 3.99
CA LYS A 10 6.82 1.03 4.29
C LYS A 10 8.24 0.64 3.89
N GLU A 11 8.63 -0.58 4.22
CA GLU A 11 9.98 -1.03 3.92
C GLU A 11 10.24 -1.03 2.42
N GLN A 12 9.30 -1.55 1.66
CA GLN A 12 9.48 -1.64 0.23
C GLN A 12 9.39 -0.27 -0.44
N VAL A 13 8.55 0.61 0.07
CA VAL A 13 8.50 1.98 -0.42
C VAL A 13 9.87 2.65 -0.27
N ALA A 14 10.49 2.48 0.89
CA ALA A 14 11.81 3.05 1.15
C ALA A 14 12.87 2.41 0.27
N ILE A 15 12.87 1.09 0.15
CA ILE A 15 13.85 0.36 -0.64
C ILE A 15 13.78 0.76 -2.11
N LYS A 16 12.56 0.93 -2.63
CA LYS A 16 12.37 1.27 -4.03
C LYS A 16 12.50 2.77 -4.33
N GLY A 17 12.64 3.57 -3.29
CA GLY A 17 12.78 5.02 -3.48
C GLY A 17 11.48 5.73 -3.83
N TYR A 18 10.34 5.14 -3.50
CA TYR A 18 9.04 5.79 -3.69
C TYR A 18 8.67 6.65 -2.49
N ASN A 19 7.68 7.50 -2.68
CA ASN A 19 7.01 8.20 -1.59
C ASN A 19 5.52 8.29 -1.92
N VAL A 20 4.73 8.82 -0.98
CA VAL A 20 3.28 8.87 -1.15
C VAL A 20 2.89 9.66 -2.40
N GLU A 21 3.51 10.82 -2.59
CA GLU A 21 3.20 11.67 -3.73
C GLU A 21 3.45 10.95 -5.05
N ARG A 22 4.58 10.27 -5.14
CA ARG A 22 4.93 9.56 -6.36
C ARG A 22 4.01 8.38 -6.62
N LEU A 23 3.67 7.65 -5.56
CA LEU A 23 2.76 6.52 -5.70
C LEU A 23 1.37 6.98 -6.15
N THR A 24 0.89 8.10 -5.60
CA THR A 24 -0.38 8.66 -6.02
C THR A 24 -0.35 9.02 -7.50
N ARG A 25 0.75 9.61 -7.95
CA ARG A 25 0.89 10.03 -9.33
C ARG A 25 0.90 8.82 -10.29
N ILE A 26 1.57 7.76 -9.90
CA ILE A 26 1.68 6.57 -10.74
C ILE A 26 0.38 5.77 -10.78
N THR A 27 -0.26 5.62 -9.63
CA THR A 27 -1.40 4.72 -9.48
C THR A 27 -2.75 5.39 -9.62
N GLY A 28 -2.81 6.70 -9.40
CA GLY A 28 -4.08 7.41 -9.34
C GLY A 28 -4.83 7.24 -8.03
N ILE A 29 -4.26 6.55 -7.07
CA ILE A 29 -4.88 6.34 -5.76
C ILE A 29 -4.69 7.61 -4.93
N PRO A 30 -5.75 8.15 -4.29
CA PRO A 30 -5.62 9.34 -3.46
C PRO A 30 -4.58 9.17 -2.37
N GLU A 31 -3.85 10.26 -2.08
CA GLU A 31 -2.77 10.22 -1.09
C GLU A 31 -3.24 9.70 0.26
N ARG A 32 -4.41 10.12 0.71
CA ARG A 32 -4.88 9.72 2.03
C ARG A 32 -5.03 8.20 2.15
N TYR A 33 -5.38 7.54 1.06
CA TYR A 33 -5.52 6.09 1.08
C TYR A 33 -4.17 5.40 1.12
N ILE A 34 -3.20 5.94 0.38
CA ILE A 34 -1.84 5.42 0.44
C ILE A 34 -1.26 5.65 1.83
N GLU A 35 -1.47 6.83 2.40
CA GLU A 35 -1.02 7.11 3.76
C GLU A 35 -1.64 6.16 4.77
N GLY A 36 -2.94 5.88 4.62
CA GLY A 36 -3.61 4.95 5.50
C GLY A 36 -3.02 3.54 5.43
N LEU A 37 -2.69 3.10 4.23
CA LEU A 37 -2.07 1.79 4.04
C LEU A 37 -0.68 1.73 4.68
N LEU A 38 0.10 2.79 4.53
CA LEU A 38 1.47 2.80 5.04
C LEU A 38 1.52 3.00 6.55
N SER A 39 0.55 3.71 7.12
CA SER A 39 0.56 4.00 8.55
C SER A 39 -0.25 3.01 9.38
N GLY A 40 -1.06 2.18 8.71
CA GLY A 40 -1.96 1.28 9.41
C GLY A 40 -3.18 1.97 9.96
N ASP A 41 -3.46 3.19 9.53
CA ASP A 41 -4.63 3.94 9.98
C ASP A 41 -5.82 3.57 9.10
N TYR A 42 -6.50 2.51 9.50
CA TYR A 42 -7.57 1.94 8.67
C TYR A 42 -8.81 2.83 8.61
N ASP A 43 -8.92 3.81 9.49
CA ASP A 43 -10.02 4.76 9.44
C ASP A 43 -9.95 5.65 8.20
N LYS A 44 -8.76 5.79 7.63
CA LYS A 44 -8.58 6.58 6.41
C LYS A 44 -8.88 5.80 5.14
N LEU A 45 -9.16 4.51 5.25
CA LEU A 45 -9.32 3.66 4.08
C LEU A 45 -10.77 3.54 3.65
N PRO A 46 -11.00 3.28 2.35
CA PRO A 46 -12.36 3.00 1.87
C PRO A 46 -12.74 1.57 2.24
N PRO A 47 -13.98 1.14 1.89
CA PRO A 47 -14.40 -0.24 2.16
C PRO A 47 -13.42 -1.28 1.59
N ALA A 48 -13.37 -2.43 2.23
CA ALA A 48 -12.38 -3.47 1.96
C ALA A 48 -12.21 -3.84 0.48
N PRO A 49 -13.27 -3.96 -0.33
CA PRO A 49 -13.07 -4.32 -1.75
C PRO A 49 -12.18 -3.33 -2.49
N TYR A 50 -12.28 -2.04 -2.14
CA TYR A 50 -11.43 -1.02 -2.77
C TYR A 50 -9.99 -1.17 -2.30
N VAL A 51 -9.79 -1.46 -1.01
CA VAL A 51 -8.46 -1.65 -0.46
C VAL A 51 -7.75 -2.79 -1.19
N ARG A 52 -8.46 -3.88 -1.43
CA ARG A 52 -7.88 -5.01 -2.15
C ARG A 52 -7.43 -4.59 -3.54
N GLY A 53 -8.25 -3.81 -4.24
CA GLY A 53 -7.88 -3.31 -5.56
C GLY A 53 -6.65 -2.43 -5.53
N TYR A 54 -6.54 -1.59 -4.51
CA TYR A 54 -5.37 -0.73 -4.35
C TYR A 54 -4.11 -1.57 -4.10
N LEU A 55 -4.21 -2.60 -3.27
CA LEU A 55 -3.07 -3.48 -3.02
C LEU A 55 -2.65 -4.21 -4.30
N LEU A 56 -3.61 -4.63 -5.10
CA LEU A 56 -3.29 -5.28 -6.38
C LEU A 56 -2.53 -4.34 -7.31
N THR A 57 -2.82 -3.03 -7.22
CA THR A 57 -2.15 -2.04 -8.04
C THR A 57 -0.76 -1.70 -7.51
N ILE A 58 -0.63 -1.59 -6.19
CA ILE A 58 0.62 -1.16 -5.55
C ILE A 58 1.64 -2.28 -5.45
N ALA A 59 1.21 -3.49 -5.14
CA ALA A 59 2.12 -4.59 -4.85
C ALA A 59 3.14 -4.84 -5.96
N PRO A 60 2.77 -4.86 -7.25
CA PRO A 60 3.79 -5.07 -8.29
C PRO A 60 4.85 -4.00 -8.31
N LEU A 61 4.50 -2.76 -7.99
CA LEU A 61 5.47 -1.66 -7.95
C LEU A 61 6.50 -1.86 -6.84
N LEU A 62 6.13 -2.59 -5.81
CA LEU A 62 6.97 -2.83 -4.64
C LEU A 62 7.57 -4.24 -4.64
N ASP A 63 7.39 -5.00 -5.73
CA ASP A 63 7.84 -6.38 -5.81
C ASP A 63 7.25 -7.25 -4.71
N LEU A 64 5.98 -6.99 -4.37
CA LEU A 64 5.25 -7.77 -3.38
C LEU A 64 4.12 -8.53 -4.06
N ASN A 65 3.70 -9.62 -3.42
CA ASN A 65 2.59 -10.42 -3.92
C ASN A 65 1.31 -10.00 -3.20
N ALA A 66 0.35 -9.44 -3.96
CA ALA A 66 -0.87 -8.91 -3.38
C ALA A 66 -1.68 -9.98 -2.63
N ASP A 67 -1.69 -11.21 -3.14
CA ASP A 67 -2.43 -12.30 -2.48
C ASP A 67 -1.86 -12.60 -1.11
N GLU A 68 -0.55 -12.52 -0.96
CA GLU A 68 0.08 -12.73 0.34
C GLU A 68 -0.21 -11.57 1.29
N LEU A 69 -0.27 -10.37 0.75
CA LEU A 69 -0.55 -9.19 1.57
C LEU A 69 -1.97 -9.16 2.10
N TRP A 70 -2.91 -9.68 1.31
CA TRP A 70 -4.33 -9.57 1.65
C TRP A 70 -4.77 -10.53 2.74
N GLU A 71 -4.03 -11.58 2.95
CA GLU A 71 -4.39 -12.51 3.99
C GLU A 71 -4.29 -11.87 5.36
#